data_d3b28508aad5b4ad86cd88cb588b9f39
#
_entry.id   d3b28508aad5b4ad86cd88cb588b9f39
#
_cell.length_a   1.000
_cell.length_b   1.000
_cell.length_c   1.000
_cell.angle_alpha   90.00
_cell.angle_beta   90.00
_cell.angle_gamma   90.00
#
_symmetry.space_group_name_H-M   'P 1'
#
loop_
_entity.id
_entity.type
_entity.pdbx_description
1 polymer ?
#
loop_
_entity_poly.entity_id
_entity_poly.type
_entity_poly.pdbx_seq_one_letter_code
_entity_poly.pdbx_strand_id
1 'polypeptide(L)'
;VRSLRRYQTFFLLLLAGLVLAGFALNAWVNPWRVTPMPWTSRSLEPYRAIEINWNRTSKAGLVRSGDWDAAMFGSSRVDIQLDPTHPAFDGLRCVNLGLNAGLLGENHAMFRYYIDRENPRLVVLAIDPGDLSAPPPRHNLTDFPLSPLDPDAPPFERELRYRAGISTLAASFATLARAARDQPADHTPQGFRRHAAFPANQRQLIASLYMATTYRMAVGHGVHGGLSPRKTAMMEDIVARCRARNARLVIFFTPNHALFQLAFRELNQRDPYFERERRYLAGLAARANAAAPEAPPIEVWDFLDGHPLNAPPLPPADRPGSHLDGWIDLFHATPAIGGRMLDRLRGPGDYGTRLFPENVAARVALVRSQLEDYATRHPDDLAFLRQSLSKFQSPQKP
;
A
#
# COMPACT_ATOMS: atom_id res chain seq x y z
N VAL A 1 -5.96 52.48 -32.09
CA VAL A 1 -5.59 51.16 -32.70
C VAL A 1 -4.16 50.73 -32.36
N ARG A 2 -3.14 51.63 -32.53
CA ARG A 2 -1.69 51.27 -32.26
C ARG A 2 -1.43 51.04 -30.76
N SER A 3 -2.04 51.82 -29.86
CA SER A 3 -1.90 51.65 -28.40
C SER A 3 -2.54 50.34 -27.91
N LEU A 4 -3.68 49.94 -28.45
CA LEU A 4 -4.34 48.67 -28.11
C LEU A 4 -3.52 47.45 -28.52
N ARG A 5 -2.97 47.48 -29.74
CA ARG A 5 -2.06 46.40 -30.21
C ARG A 5 -0.81 46.25 -29.34
N ARG A 6 -0.20 47.38 -28.92
CA ARG A 6 0.96 47.36 -28.02
C ARG A 6 0.60 46.78 -26.66
N TYR A 7 -0.55 47.14 -26.11
CA TYR A 7 -1.07 46.57 -24.85
C TYR A 7 -1.32 45.05 -24.98
N GLN A 8 -1.99 44.62 -26.04
CA GLN A 8 -2.23 43.20 -26.31
C GLN A 8 -0.92 42.42 -26.44
N THR A 9 0.05 42.94 -27.20
CA THR A 9 1.37 42.31 -27.33
C THR A 9 2.10 42.20 -26.00
N PHE A 10 2.11 43.28 -25.21
CA PHE A 10 2.72 43.28 -23.87
C PHE A 10 2.04 42.28 -22.93
N PHE A 11 0.70 42.24 -22.92
CA PHE A 11 -0.05 41.30 -22.13
C PHE A 11 0.24 39.84 -22.50
N LEU A 12 0.29 39.54 -23.81
CA LEU A 12 0.58 38.18 -24.28
C LEU A 12 2.03 37.77 -23.96
N LEU A 13 2.98 38.69 -24.07
CA LEU A 13 4.37 38.42 -23.70
C LEU A 13 4.54 38.21 -22.20
N LEU A 14 3.85 38.99 -21.36
CA LEU A 14 3.83 38.81 -19.92
C LEU A 14 3.21 37.48 -19.52
N LEU A 15 2.06 37.13 -20.11
CA LEU A 15 1.39 35.85 -19.88
C LEU A 15 2.29 34.66 -20.28
N ALA A 16 2.88 34.74 -21.47
CA ALA A 16 3.84 33.73 -21.94
C ALA A 16 5.04 33.60 -20.99
N GLY A 17 5.59 34.73 -20.53
CA GLY A 17 6.69 34.77 -19.58
C GLY A 17 6.33 34.10 -18.24
N LEU A 18 5.12 34.37 -17.70
CA LEU A 18 4.63 33.74 -16.47
C LEU A 18 4.42 32.23 -16.62
N VAL A 19 3.88 31.79 -17.75
CA VAL A 19 3.69 30.34 -18.04
C VAL A 19 5.05 29.66 -18.15
N LEU A 20 6.00 30.24 -18.85
CA LEU A 20 7.36 29.71 -18.98
C LEU A 20 8.10 29.66 -17.62
N ALA A 21 7.94 30.70 -16.81
CA ALA A 21 8.52 30.74 -15.47
C ALA A 21 7.92 29.65 -14.57
N GLY A 22 6.59 29.45 -14.62
CA GLY A 22 5.90 28.37 -13.91
C GLY A 22 6.36 26.99 -14.37
N PHE A 23 6.50 26.79 -15.67
CA PHE A 23 7.04 25.57 -16.25
C PHE A 23 8.49 25.30 -15.78
N ALA A 24 9.36 26.31 -15.86
CA ALA A 24 10.75 26.19 -15.41
C ALA A 24 10.84 25.85 -13.92
N LEU A 25 10.02 26.52 -13.09
CA LEU A 25 9.93 26.23 -11.66
C LEU A 25 9.47 24.80 -11.40
N ASN A 26 8.39 24.35 -12.06
CA ASN A 26 7.89 23.00 -11.90
C ASN A 26 8.91 21.94 -12.33
N ALA A 27 9.65 22.17 -13.41
CA ALA A 27 10.70 21.27 -13.88
C ALA A 27 11.91 21.24 -12.93
N TRP A 28 12.29 22.40 -12.36
CA TRP A 28 13.38 22.50 -11.40
C TRP A 28 13.03 21.84 -10.07
N VAL A 29 11.83 22.10 -9.53
CA VAL A 29 11.37 21.49 -8.28
C VAL A 29 10.98 20.04 -8.47
N ASN A 30 10.25 19.69 -9.56
CA ASN A 30 9.70 18.37 -9.88
C ASN A 30 9.02 17.71 -8.65
N PRO A 31 7.96 18.31 -8.08
CA PRO A 31 7.44 17.96 -6.77
C PRO A 31 6.93 16.52 -6.68
N TRP A 32 6.44 15.96 -7.79
CA TRP A 32 5.95 14.57 -7.89
C TRP A 32 6.93 13.60 -8.55
N ARG A 33 8.16 14.05 -8.86
CA ARG A 33 9.22 13.25 -9.50
C ARG A 33 8.89 12.74 -10.91
N VAL A 34 7.77 13.16 -11.50
CA VAL A 34 7.28 12.63 -12.80
C VAL A 34 7.88 13.32 -14.02
N THR A 35 8.56 14.44 -13.85
CA THR A 35 9.20 15.21 -14.94
C THR A 35 10.69 15.42 -14.68
N PRO A 36 11.51 14.35 -14.55
CA PRO A 36 12.93 14.51 -14.32
C PRO A 36 13.58 15.23 -15.51
N MET A 37 14.39 16.25 -15.21
CA MET A 37 15.18 17.03 -16.17
C MET A 37 16.63 17.10 -15.68
N PRO A 38 17.62 17.34 -16.55
CA PRO A 38 19.03 17.46 -16.12
C PRO A 38 19.26 18.53 -15.04
N TRP A 39 18.42 19.57 -14.99
CA TRP A 39 18.48 20.66 -14.02
C TRP A 39 17.51 20.51 -12.82
N THR A 40 16.83 19.37 -12.71
CA THR A 40 15.98 19.09 -11.52
C THR A 40 16.83 19.09 -10.26
N SER A 41 16.41 19.85 -9.25
CA SER A 41 17.15 20.00 -7.99
C SER A 41 17.18 18.71 -7.16
N ARG A 42 18.35 18.16 -6.92
CA ARG A 42 18.53 16.99 -6.04
C ARG A 42 18.44 17.36 -4.56
N SER A 43 18.79 18.59 -4.20
CA SER A 43 18.71 19.06 -2.80
C SER A 43 17.30 19.17 -2.26
N LEU A 44 16.29 19.24 -3.14
CA LEU A 44 14.89 19.28 -2.76
C LEU A 44 14.28 17.89 -2.53
N GLU A 45 15.01 16.81 -2.79
CA GLU A 45 14.49 15.43 -2.66
C GLU A 45 13.87 15.12 -1.29
N PRO A 46 14.48 15.48 -0.15
CA PRO A 46 13.89 15.21 1.17
C PRO A 46 12.58 15.95 1.45
N TYR A 47 12.29 17.02 0.71
CA TYR A 47 11.15 17.92 0.93
C TYR A 47 9.96 17.65 -0.01
N ARG A 48 10.10 16.75 -0.99
CA ARG A 48 9.05 16.35 -1.93
C ARG A 48 8.08 15.39 -1.26
N ALA A 49 6.87 15.88 -0.96
CA ALA A 49 5.86 15.07 -0.31
C ALA A 49 5.20 14.07 -1.27
N ILE A 50 4.78 12.93 -0.71
CA ILE A 50 3.85 11.99 -1.34
C ILE A 50 2.49 12.23 -0.70
N GLU A 51 1.74 13.19 -1.24
CA GLU A 51 0.44 13.59 -0.72
C GLU A 51 -0.63 12.54 -1.09
N ILE A 52 -1.65 12.41 -0.24
CA ILE A 52 -2.71 11.42 -0.41
C ILE A 52 -3.43 11.56 -1.77
N ASN A 53 -3.66 12.79 -2.20
CA ASN A 53 -4.35 13.10 -3.47
C ASN A 53 -3.46 12.96 -4.72
N TRP A 54 -2.16 12.72 -4.54
CA TRP A 54 -1.17 12.53 -5.60
C TRP A 54 -0.28 11.31 -5.33
N ASN A 55 -0.82 10.35 -4.59
CA ASN A 55 -0.05 9.21 -4.12
C ASN A 55 0.41 8.31 -5.27
N ARG A 56 -0.50 7.97 -6.22
CA ARG A 56 -0.18 7.15 -7.40
C ARG A 56 0.81 7.86 -8.32
N THR A 57 0.58 9.14 -8.54
CA THR A 57 1.46 9.99 -9.36
C THR A 57 2.86 10.08 -8.75
N SER A 58 2.96 10.40 -7.46
CA SER A 58 4.26 10.56 -6.79
C SER A 58 5.01 9.24 -6.65
N LYS A 59 4.31 8.12 -6.37
CA LYS A 59 4.94 6.78 -6.32
C LYS A 59 5.43 6.34 -7.70
N ALA A 60 4.67 6.59 -8.76
CA ALA A 60 5.15 6.37 -10.13
C ALA A 60 6.34 7.29 -10.49
N GLY A 61 6.38 8.49 -9.91
CA GLY A 61 7.51 9.40 -10.03
C GLY A 61 8.80 8.87 -9.42
N LEU A 62 8.74 8.10 -8.32
CA LEU A 62 9.92 7.41 -7.76
C LEU A 62 10.53 6.43 -8.77
N VAL A 63 9.68 5.72 -9.51
CA VAL A 63 10.14 4.82 -10.59
C VAL A 63 10.78 5.62 -11.72
N ARG A 64 10.21 6.78 -12.12
CA ARG A 64 10.77 7.61 -13.20
C ARG A 64 12.11 8.25 -12.87
N SER A 65 12.33 8.58 -11.60
CA SER A 65 13.49 9.34 -11.15
C SER A 65 14.58 8.51 -10.50
N GLY A 66 14.28 7.23 -10.23
CA GLY A 66 15.18 6.29 -9.59
C GLY A 66 15.80 5.30 -10.57
N ASP A 67 16.52 4.36 -9.99
CA ASP A 67 17.12 3.20 -10.59
C ASP A 67 17.14 2.13 -9.48
N TRP A 68 16.22 1.17 -9.54
CA TRP A 68 15.85 0.34 -8.41
C TRP A 68 16.08 -1.14 -8.67
N ASP A 69 16.86 -1.80 -7.79
CA ASP A 69 17.14 -3.23 -7.83
C ASP A 69 16.04 -4.06 -7.17
N ALA A 70 15.23 -3.43 -6.29
CA ALA A 70 14.14 -4.07 -5.57
C ALA A 70 12.97 -3.10 -5.38
N ALA A 71 11.75 -3.66 -5.29
CA ALA A 71 10.56 -2.87 -5.00
C ALA A 71 9.56 -3.65 -4.13
N MET A 72 8.82 -2.90 -3.31
CA MET A 72 7.72 -3.39 -2.49
C MET A 72 6.40 -2.81 -2.96
N PHE A 73 5.39 -3.66 -3.19
CA PHE A 73 4.06 -3.31 -3.67
C PHE A 73 3.00 -3.75 -2.68
N GLY A 74 1.92 -2.99 -2.58
CA GLY A 74 0.78 -3.26 -1.72
C GLY A 74 0.01 -2.00 -1.36
N SER A 75 -0.81 -2.10 -0.32
CA SER A 75 -1.63 -1.00 0.18
C SER A 75 -0.85 -0.05 1.11
N SER A 76 -1.59 0.79 1.86
CA SER A 76 -1.05 1.60 2.96
C SER A 76 -0.27 0.77 4.01
N ARG A 77 -0.52 -0.53 4.10
CA ARG A 77 0.26 -1.42 4.98
C ARG A 77 1.72 -1.47 4.55
N VAL A 78 1.99 -1.59 3.24
CA VAL A 78 3.36 -1.52 2.73
C VAL A 78 3.95 -0.13 2.94
N ASP A 79 3.18 0.92 2.59
CA ASP A 79 3.59 2.32 2.71
C ASP A 79 4.10 2.69 4.12
N ILE A 80 3.46 2.12 5.16
CA ILE A 80 3.70 2.45 6.57
C ILE A 80 4.62 1.45 7.27
N GLN A 81 4.55 0.15 6.92
CA GLN A 81 5.17 -0.92 7.70
C GLN A 81 6.52 -1.37 7.16
N LEU A 82 6.72 -1.33 5.83
CA LEU A 82 7.89 -1.95 5.21
C LEU A 82 8.94 -0.91 4.84
N ASP A 83 9.99 -0.82 5.65
CA ASP A 83 11.09 0.11 5.44
C ASP A 83 12.04 -0.41 4.35
N PRO A 84 12.25 0.31 3.22
CA PRO A 84 13.18 -0.08 2.17
C PRO A 84 14.66 -0.02 2.57
N THR A 85 14.97 0.55 3.73
CA THR A 85 16.33 0.57 4.29
C THR A 85 16.62 -0.60 5.23
N HIS A 86 15.65 -1.53 5.39
CA HIS A 86 15.83 -2.70 6.23
C HIS A 86 17.00 -3.57 5.74
N PRO A 87 17.80 -4.20 6.65
CA PRO A 87 18.94 -5.05 6.27
C PRO A 87 18.61 -6.24 5.33
N ALA A 88 17.33 -6.58 5.17
CA ALA A 88 16.90 -7.56 4.17
C ALA A 88 17.15 -7.12 2.73
N PHE A 89 17.42 -5.85 2.50
CA PHE A 89 17.72 -5.24 1.20
C PHE A 89 19.19 -4.83 1.05
N ASP A 90 20.07 -5.30 1.95
CA ASP A 90 21.50 -4.95 1.87
C ASP A 90 22.07 -5.27 0.48
N GLY A 91 22.74 -4.27 -0.12
CA GLY A 91 23.27 -4.34 -1.48
C GLY A 91 22.23 -4.18 -2.59
N LEU A 92 20.98 -3.80 -2.26
CA LEU A 92 19.92 -3.49 -3.22
C LEU A 92 19.40 -2.06 -2.98
N ARG A 93 19.17 -1.33 -4.05
CA ARG A 93 18.43 -0.08 -3.99
C ARG A 93 16.94 -0.41 -4.02
N CYS A 94 16.31 -0.40 -2.85
CA CYS A 94 14.92 -0.77 -2.69
C CYS A 94 14.01 0.46 -2.65
N VAL A 95 12.83 0.37 -3.30
CA VAL A 95 11.79 1.39 -3.27
C VAL A 95 10.49 0.83 -2.69
N ASN A 96 9.82 1.64 -1.86
CA ASN A 96 8.49 1.37 -1.34
C ASN A 96 7.44 2.01 -2.26
N LEU A 97 6.72 1.19 -3.02
CA LEU A 97 5.65 1.57 -3.94
C LEU A 97 4.26 1.25 -3.37
N GLY A 98 4.14 1.11 -2.06
CA GLY A 98 2.86 0.95 -1.37
C GLY A 98 1.92 2.12 -1.64
N LEU A 99 0.65 1.82 -1.98
CA LEU A 99 -0.36 2.80 -2.35
C LEU A 99 -1.37 3.00 -1.23
N ASN A 100 -1.63 4.25 -0.85
CA ASN A 100 -2.64 4.54 0.16
C ASN A 100 -4.02 4.05 -0.29
N ALA A 101 -4.65 3.17 0.52
CA ALA A 101 -5.87 2.43 0.18
C ALA A 101 -5.79 1.71 -1.18
N GLY A 102 -4.60 1.29 -1.58
CA GLY A 102 -4.34 0.61 -2.86
C GLY A 102 -5.03 -0.74 -2.93
N LEU A 103 -5.66 -1.02 -4.05
CA LEU A 103 -6.26 -2.31 -4.39
C LEU A 103 -5.34 -3.10 -5.31
N LEU A 104 -5.54 -4.41 -5.39
CA LEU A 104 -4.69 -5.27 -6.24
C LEU A 104 -4.59 -4.78 -7.70
N GLY A 105 -5.68 -4.24 -8.28
CA GLY A 105 -5.65 -3.69 -9.63
C GLY A 105 -4.71 -2.50 -9.80
N GLU A 106 -4.63 -1.63 -8.81
CA GLU A 106 -3.70 -0.49 -8.80
C GLU A 106 -2.25 -0.94 -8.53
N ASN A 107 -2.08 -1.90 -7.61
CA ASN A 107 -0.78 -2.51 -7.33
C ASN A 107 -0.23 -3.25 -8.57
N HIS A 108 -1.08 -3.93 -9.33
CA HIS A 108 -0.72 -4.55 -10.60
C HIS A 108 -0.31 -3.51 -11.65
N ALA A 109 -1.05 -2.39 -11.75
CA ALA A 109 -0.67 -1.30 -12.67
C ALA A 109 0.67 -0.67 -12.28
N MET A 110 0.91 -0.44 -10.98
CA MET A 110 2.20 0.06 -10.47
C MET A 110 3.33 -0.95 -10.72
N PHE A 111 3.09 -2.24 -10.48
CA PHE A 111 4.05 -3.30 -10.77
C PHE A 111 4.41 -3.33 -12.26
N ARG A 112 3.42 -3.28 -13.16
CA ARG A 112 3.67 -3.23 -14.61
C ARG A 112 4.47 -2.00 -14.99
N TYR A 113 4.10 -0.83 -14.45
CA TYR A 113 4.82 0.41 -14.70
C TYR A 113 6.29 0.33 -14.27
N TYR A 114 6.56 -0.35 -13.15
CA TYR A 114 7.89 -0.59 -12.62
C TYR A 114 8.67 -1.61 -13.45
N ILE A 115 8.13 -2.82 -13.67
CA ILE A 115 8.82 -3.92 -14.33
C ILE A 115 9.15 -3.64 -15.80
N ASP A 116 8.41 -2.73 -16.45
CA ASP A 116 8.66 -2.30 -17.82
C ASP A 116 9.84 -1.28 -17.91
N ARG A 117 10.26 -0.71 -16.77
CA ARG A 117 11.34 0.32 -16.71
C ARG A 117 12.58 -0.15 -15.99
N GLU A 118 12.41 -1.01 -15.00
CA GLU A 118 13.48 -1.50 -14.14
C GLU A 118 13.78 -2.97 -14.42
N ASN A 119 14.96 -3.40 -13.98
CA ASN A 119 15.35 -4.82 -14.04
C ASN A 119 15.58 -5.34 -12.61
N PRO A 120 14.50 -5.63 -11.85
CA PRO A 120 14.61 -5.96 -10.45
C PRO A 120 15.25 -7.32 -10.21
N ARG A 121 15.99 -7.41 -9.11
CA ARG A 121 16.47 -8.65 -8.51
C ARG A 121 15.47 -9.23 -7.52
N LEU A 122 14.69 -8.36 -6.86
CA LEU A 122 13.72 -8.72 -5.83
C LEU A 122 12.44 -7.90 -5.95
N VAL A 123 11.30 -8.59 -5.93
CA VAL A 123 9.96 -8.02 -5.82
C VAL A 123 9.29 -8.56 -4.57
N VAL A 124 8.81 -7.68 -3.70
CA VAL A 124 7.96 -8.02 -2.56
C VAL A 124 6.55 -7.52 -2.85
N LEU A 125 5.58 -8.42 -2.89
CA LEU A 125 4.18 -8.10 -3.12
C LEU A 125 3.37 -8.44 -1.86
N ALA A 126 2.79 -7.44 -1.23
CA ALA A 126 1.88 -7.63 -0.10
C ALA A 126 0.43 -7.66 -0.59
N ILE A 127 -0.27 -8.73 -0.23
CA ILE A 127 -1.67 -8.98 -0.53
C ILE A 127 -2.46 -8.82 0.77
N ASP A 128 -3.46 -7.98 0.74
CA ASP A 128 -4.35 -7.77 1.88
C ASP A 128 -5.44 -8.87 1.91
N PRO A 129 -5.86 -9.30 3.10
CA PRO A 129 -6.96 -10.28 3.23
C PRO A 129 -8.23 -9.79 2.52
N GLY A 130 -8.75 -10.60 1.62
CA GLY A 130 -9.89 -10.27 0.78
C GLY A 130 -9.55 -9.62 -0.57
N ASP A 131 -8.29 -9.29 -0.82
CA ASP A 131 -7.88 -8.64 -2.07
C ASP A 131 -8.10 -9.51 -3.32
N LEU A 132 -8.02 -10.82 -3.18
CA LEU A 132 -8.24 -11.76 -4.29
C LEU A 132 -9.71 -12.10 -4.50
N SER A 133 -10.55 -11.85 -3.51
CA SER A 133 -11.99 -12.06 -3.59
C SER A 133 -12.72 -10.77 -3.99
N ALA A 134 -13.96 -10.87 -4.45
CA ALA A 134 -14.87 -9.80 -4.88
C ALA A 134 -14.42 -8.96 -6.10
N PRO A 135 -15.37 -8.44 -6.87
CA PRO A 135 -15.10 -7.43 -7.87
C PRO A 135 -15.01 -6.06 -7.20
N PRO A 136 -13.81 -5.53 -6.89
CA PRO A 136 -13.70 -4.17 -6.40
C PRO A 136 -13.80 -3.17 -7.55
N PRO A 137 -13.98 -1.89 -7.26
CA PRO A 137 -13.76 -0.85 -8.24
C PRO A 137 -12.38 -1.01 -8.89
N ARG A 138 -12.21 -0.49 -10.10
CA ARG A 138 -10.94 -0.59 -10.85
C ARG A 138 -9.79 0.09 -10.11
N HIS A 139 -10.09 1.19 -9.42
CA HIS A 139 -9.19 1.99 -8.60
C HIS A 139 -9.99 2.64 -7.47
N ASN A 140 -9.32 3.01 -6.42
CA ASN A 140 -9.95 3.48 -5.19
C ASN A 140 -9.88 5.00 -5.01
N LEU A 141 -8.92 5.68 -5.60
CA LEU A 141 -8.68 7.10 -5.38
C LEU A 141 -8.51 7.91 -6.65
N THR A 142 -8.67 9.20 -6.48
CA THR A 142 -8.90 10.18 -7.52
C THR A 142 -7.71 10.47 -8.43
N ASP A 143 -6.48 10.21 -8.00
CA ASP A 143 -5.32 10.51 -8.84
C ASP A 143 -4.93 9.38 -9.81
N PHE A 144 -5.53 8.19 -9.72
CA PHE A 144 -5.21 7.10 -10.64
C PHE A 144 -5.41 7.49 -12.11
N PRO A 145 -6.57 8.08 -12.52
CA PRO A 145 -6.79 8.51 -13.91
C PRO A 145 -5.83 9.62 -14.38
N LEU A 146 -5.18 10.31 -13.46
CA LEU A 146 -4.21 11.37 -13.76
C LEU A 146 -2.76 10.90 -13.64
N SER A 147 -2.57 9.69 -13.12
CA SER A 147 -1.24 9.15 -12.86
C SER A 147 -0.64 8.49 -14.10
N PRO A 148 0.69 8.25 -14.11
CA PRO A 148 1.33 7.46 -15.17
C PRO A 148 0.89 6.00 -15.22
N LEU A 149 0.10 5.54 -14.24
CA LEU A 149 -0.37 4.15 -14.12
C LEU A 149 -1.59 3.87 -14.97
N ASP A 150 -2.37 4.90 -15.32
CA ASP A 150 -3.54 4.74 -16.18
C ASP A 150 -3.12 4.67 -17.66
N PRO A 151 -3.28 3.52 -18.32
CA PRO A 151 -2.95 3.37 -19.73
C PRO A 151 -3.93 4.12 -20.65
N ASP A 152 -5.15 4.41 -20.16
CA ASP A 152 -6.20 5.06 -20.93
C ASP A 152 -6.07 6.61 -20.90
N ALA A 153 -5.25 7.16 -19.99
CA ALA A 153 -5.03 8.60 -19.88
C ALA A 153 -4.22 9.15 -21.06
N PRO A 154 -4.69 10.23 -21.76
CA PRO A 154 -3.96 10.84 -22.86
C PRO A 154 -2.55 11.30 -22.43
N PRO A 155 -1.48 10.73 -22.98
CA PRO A 155 -0.11 11.02 -22.49
C PRO A 155 0.27 12.48 -22.58
N PHE A 156 -0.12 13.18 -23.66
CA PHE A 156 0.21 14.58 -23.86
C PHE A 156 -0.44 15.49 -22.81
N GLU A 157 -1.74 15.32 -22.58
CA GLU A 157 -2.47 16.12 -21.59
C GLU A 157 -1.91 15.90 -20.18
N ARG A 158 -1.63 14.65 -19.83
CA ARG A 158 -1.03 14.29 -18.55
C ARG A 158 0.34 14.93 -18.34
N GLU A 159 1.23 14.83 -19.33
CA GLU A 159 2.57 15.43 -19.25
C GLU A 159 2.52 16.96 -19.23
N LEU A 160 1.56 17.57 -19.93
CA LEU A 160 1.34 19.02 -19.86
C LEU A 160 0.88 19.45 -18.45
N ARG A 161 -0.02 18.71 -17.82
CA ARG A 161 -0.44 18.96 -16.43
C ARG A 161 0.72 18.89 -15.45
N TYR A 162 1.60 17.91 -15.61
CA TYR A 162 2.77 17.78 -14.72
C TYR A 162 3.74 18.95 -14.86
N ARG A 163 3.84 19.57 -16.03
CA ARG A 163 4.79 20.65 -16.29
C ARG A 163 4.20 22.03 -16.09
N ALA A 164 2.96 22.26 -16.52
CA ALA A 164 2.33 23.57 -16.54
C ALA A 164 1.09 23.68 -15.64
N GLY A 165 0.70 22.61 -14.92
CA GLY A 165 -0.50 22.59 -14.10
C GLY A 165 -0.39 23.45 -12.84
N ILE A 166 -1.49 24.10 -12.44
CA ILE A 166 -1.58 24.90 -11.22
C ILE A 166 -1.35 24.04 -9.98
N SER A 167 -1.85 22.80 -9.96
CA SER A 167 -1.62 21.87 -8.85
C SER A 167 -0.13 21.50 -8.71
N THR A 168 0.59 21.34 -9.83
CA THR A 168 2.04 21.13 -9.79
C THR A 168 2.76 22.37 -9.27
N LEU A 169 2.33 23.56 -9.69
CA LEU A 169 2.88 24.81 -9.20
C LEU A 169 2.67 24.99 -7.68
N ALA A 170 1.48 24.70 -7.21
CA ALA A 170 1.18 24.70 -5.76
C ALA A 170 2.06 23.69 -4.99
N ALA A 171 2.22 22.47 -5.50
CA ALA A 171 3.10 21.45 -4.92
C ALA A 171 4.58 21.88 -4.96
N SER A 172 5.01 22.60 -6.01
CA SER A 172 6.36 23.17 -6.09
C SER A 172 6.59 24.20 -5.00
N PHE A 173 5.68 25.15 -4.80
CA PHE A 173 5.79 26.11 -3.71
C PHE A 173 5.74 25.44 -2.33
N ALA A 174 4.89 24.43 -2.13
CA ALA A 174 4.85 23.67 -0.89
C ALA A 174 6.19 22.97 -0.60
N THR A 175 6.83 22.42 -1.63
CA THR A 175 8.15 21.78 -1.51
C THR A 175 9.22 22.83 -1.11
N LEU A 176 9.23 24.00 -1.74
CA LEU A 176 10.16 25.08 -1.41
C LEU A 176 9.91 25.63 0.02
N ALA A 177 8.65 25.75 0.42
CA ALA A 177 8.31 26.20 1.78
C ALA A 177 8.79 25.19 2.85
N ARG A 178 8.71 23.89 2.58
CA ARG A 178 9.30 22.85 3.47
C ARG A 178 10.82 22.99 3.52
N ALA A 179 11.47 23.12 2.37
CA ALA A 179 12.92 23.29 2.30
C ALA A 179 13.41 24.55 3.04
N ALA A 180 12.70 25.68 2.90
CA ALA A 180 13.04 26.91 3.61
C ALA A 180 12.91 26.81 5.14
N ARG A 181 12.10 25.86 5.64
CA ARG A 181 11.91 25.60 7.09
C ARG A 181 12.72 24.41 7.60
N ASP A 182 13.49 23.76 6.74
CA ASP A 182 14.18 22.50 7.00
C ASP A 182 13.24 21.41 7.56
N GLN A 183 12.05 21.29 6.99
CA GLN A 183 11.02 20.35 7.37
C GLN A 183 10.88 19.24 6.30
N PRO A 184 11.60 18.11 6.42
CA PRO A 184 11.49 17.01 5.49
C PRO A 184 10.04 16.49 5.39
N ALA A 185 9.69 15.94 4.23
CA ALA A 185 8.39 15.30 4.03
C ALA A 185 8.23 14.03 4.90
N ASP A 186 6.99 13.61 5.14
CA ASP A 186 6.69 12.39 5.92
C ASP A 186 7.24 11.11 5.29
N HIS A 187 7.43 11.11 3.97
CA HIS A 187 8.00 9.98 3.26
C HIS A 187 9.50 10.15 3.04
N THR A 188 10.22 9.03 3.10
CA THR A 188 11.63 8.98 2.69
C THR A 188 11.77 9.15 1.18
N PRO A 189 12.96 9.48 0.66
CA PRO A 189 13.24 9.47 -0.78
C PRO A 189 12.95 8.13 -1.46
N GLN A 190 12.98 7.02 -0.72
CA GLN A 190 12.62 5.69 -1.18
C GLN A 190 11.11 5.38 -1.07
N GLY A 191 10.29 6.36 -0.66
CA GLY A 191 8.83 6.23 -0.64
C GLY A 191 8.23 5.63 0.64
N PHE A 192 8.99 5.37 1.68
CA PHE A 192 8.50 4.87 2.96
C PHE A 192 7.94 5.99 3.83
N ARG A 193 6.77 5.80 4.44
CA ARG A 193 6.13 6.77 5.32
C ARG A 193 6.66 6.64 6.75
N ARG A 194 7.47 7.63 7.20
CA ARG A 194 8.18 7.60 8.49
C ARG A 194 7.27 7.71 9.71
N HIS A 195 6.22 8.52 9.62
CA HIS A 195 5.39 8.89 10.76
C HIS A 195 3.93 8.63 10.46
N ALA A 196 3.45 7.44 10.81
CA ALA A 196 2.03 7.24 10.98
C ALA A 196 1.70 7.61 12.43
N ALA A 197 0.94 8.69 12.61
CA ALA A 197 0.57 9.15 13.93
C ALA A 197 -0.40 8.18 14.61
N PHE A 198 -0.17 7.87 15.87
CA PHE A 198 -1.15 7.18 16.69
C PHE A 198 -2.35 8.11 16.94
N PRO A 199 -3.59 7.61 16.79
CA PRO A 199 -4.77 8.39 17.15
C PRO A 199 -4.78 8.75 18.64
N ALA A 200 -5.15 9.96 19.00
CA ALA A 200 -5.21 10.39 20.39
C ALA A 200 -6.17 9.52 21.25
N ASN A 201 -7.22 8.96 20.63
CA ASN A 201 -8.11 7.98 21.25
C ASN A 201 -8.29 6.79 20.29
N GLN A 202 -7.32 5.90 20.31
CA GLN A 202 -7.27 4.75 19.40
C GLN A 202 -8.46 3.81 19.60
N ARG A 203 -8.87 3.53 20.86
CA ARG A 203 -10.01 2.64 21.17
C ARG A 203 -11.31 3.17 20.59
N GLN A 204 -11.57 4.48 20.71
CA GLN A 204 -12.77 5.11 20.14
C GLN A 204 -12.76 5.06 18.61
N LEU A 205 -11.63 5.30 18.01
CA LEU A 205 -11.49 5.26 16.55
C LEU A 205 -11.66 3.82 16.01
N ILE A 206 -11.17 2.82 16.74
CA ILE A 206 -11.42 1.41 16.45
C ILE A 206 -12.93 1.11 16.50
N ALA A 207 -13.63 1.55 17.56
CA ALA A 207 -15.06 1.29 17.73
C ALA A 207 -15.96 1.93 16.65
N SER A 208 -15.49 2.99 16.01
CA SER A 208 -16.23 3.72 14.97
C SER A 208 -15.72 3.40 13.55
N LEU A 209 -14.66 4.07 13.13
CA LEU A 209 -14.18 4.03 11.75
C LEU A 209 -13.66 2.64 11.34
N TYR A 210 -12.79 2.05 12.15
CA TYR A 210 -12.15 0.78 11.77
C TYR A 210 -13.11 -0.39 11.87
N MET A 211 -14.01 -0.40 12.85
CA MET A 211 -15.04 -1.43 12.95
C MET A 211 -16.07 -1.32 11.82
N ALA A 212 -16.46 -0.10 11.42
CA ALA A 212 -17.32 0.11 10.25
C ALA A 212 -16.67 -0.42 8.95
N THR A 213 -15.38 -0.17 8.81
CA THR A 213 -14.61 -0.65 7.65
C THR A 213 -14.50 -2.18 7.68
N THR A 214 -14.17 -2.77 8.82
CA THR A 214 -14.11 -4.21 9.01
C THR A 214 -15.46 -4.88 8.71
N TYR A 215 -16.56 -4.31 9.20
CA TYR A 215 -17.90 -4.79 8.92
C TYR A 215 -18.19 -4.83 7.41
N ARG A 216 -17.97 -3.72 6.71
CA ARG A 216 -18.17 -3.64 5.26
C ARG A 216 -17.32 -4.66 4.49
N MET A 217 -16.06 -4.82 4.87
CA MET A 217 -15.16 -5.79 4.26
C MET A 217 -15.63 -7.23 4.50
N ALA A 218 -16.00 -7.58 5.74
CA ALA A 218 -16.45 -8.93 6.09
C ALA A 218 -17.75 -9.31 5.40
N VAL A 219 -18.73 -8.40 5.38
CA VAL A 219 -20.01 -8.61 4.68
C VAL A 219 -19.79 -8.71 3.17
N GLY A 220 -18.99 -7.80 2.58
CA GLY A 220 -18.66 -7.83 1.16
C GLY A 220 -17.96 -9.13 0.76
N HIS A 221 -16.97 -9.56 1.52
CA HIS A 221 -16.29 -10.84 1.30
C HIS A 221 -17.27 -12.04 1.43
N GLY A 222 -18.17 -12.00 2.41
CA GLY A 222 -19.20 -13.04 2.60
C GLY A 222 -20.16 -13.16 1.44
N VAL A 223 -20.57 -12.03 0.83
CA VAL A 223 -21.49 -12.01 -0.30
C VAL A 223 -20.81 -12.54 -1.57
N HIS A 224 -19.60 -12.08 -1.85
CA HIS A 224 -18.91 -12.40 -3.11
C HIS A 224 -18.10 -13.69 -3.07
N GLY A 225 -17.69 -14.15 -1.93
CA GLY A 225 -17.21 -15.47 -1.46
C GLY A 225 -16.29 -16.33 -2.35
N GLY A 226 -15.91 -15.89 -3.55
CA GLY A 226 -15.03 -16.59 -4.47
C GLY A 226 -13.84 -15.75 -4.90
N LEU A 227 -12.82 -16.39 -5.47
CA LEU A 227 -11.70 -15.68 -6.10
C LEU A 227 -12.18 -14.99 -7.37
N SER A 228 -11.75 -13.77 -7.58
CA SER A 228 -12.03 -13.01 -8.81
C SER A 228 -11.13 -13.51 -9.95
N PRO A 229 -11.68 -14.02 -11.09
CA PRO A 229 -10.85 -14.46 -12.23
C PRO A 229 -9.92 -13.36 -12.75
N ARG A 230 -10.37 -12.10 -12.70
CA ARG A 230 -9.57 -10.96 -13.12
C ARG A 230 -8.37 -10.76 -12.20
N LYS A 231 -8.55 -10.90 -10.89
CA LYS A 231 -7.47 -10.70 -9.92
C LYS A 231 -6.48 -11.86 -9.90
N THR A 232 -6.97 -13.09 -10.10
CA THR A 232 -6.08 -14.25 -10.27
C THR A 232 -5.24 -14.12 -11.55
N ALA A 233 -5.81 -13.63 -12.65
CA ALA A 233 -5.04 -13.33 -13.86
C ALA A 233 -3.98 -12.23 -13.65
N MET A 234 -4.26 -11.22 -12.82
CA MET A 234 -3.25 -10.22 -12.44
C MET A 234 -2.09 -10.83 -11.66
N MET A 235 -2.38 -11.77 -10.74
CA MET A 235 -1.34 -12.49 -9.99
C MET A 235 -0.49 -13.37 -10.91
N GLU A 236 -1.11 -14.04 -11.87
CA GLU A 236 -0.41 -14.84 -12.87
C GLU A 236 0.48 -13.97 -13.78
N ASP A 237 0.03 -12.77 -14.19
CA ASP A 237 0.85 -11.81 -14.94
C ASP A 237 2.07 -11.34 -14.13
N ILE A 238 1.89 -11.04 -12.82
CA ILE A 238 3.00 -10.66 -11.93
C ILE A 238 4.05 -11.79 -11.88
N VAL A 239 3.60 -13.03 -11.66
CA VAL A 239 4.47 -14.21 -11.63
C VAL A 239 5.22 -14.37 -12.95
N ALA A 240 4.51 -14.31 -14.08
CA ALA A 240 5.11 -14.48 -15.40
C ALA A 240 6.17 -13.42 -15.70
N ARG A 241 5.91 -12.15 -15.35
CA ARG A 241 6.85 -11.04 -15.56
C ARG A 241 8.07 -11.12 -14.65
N CYS A 242 7.92 -11.52 -13.39
CA CYS A 242 9.04 -11.77 -12.50
C CYS A 242 9.93 -12.91 -13.04
N ARG A 243 9.32 -13.99 -13.55
CA ARG A 243 10.04 -15.09 -14.22
C ARG A 243 10.82 -14.62 -15.45
N ALA A 244 10.17 -13.83 -16.33
CA ALA A 244 10.80 -13.29 -17.53
C ALA A 244 12.01 -12.38 -17.22
N ARG A 245 12.05 -11.75 -16.06
CA ARG A 245 13.14 -10.89 -15.57
C ARG A 245 14.12 -11.61 -14.65
N ASN A 246 13.94 -12.91 -14.41
CA ASN A 246 14.72 -13.69 -13.43
C ASN A 246 14.74 -13.04 -12.04
N ALA A 247 13.66 -12.36 -11.66
CA ALA A 247 13.50 -11.69 -10.38
C ALA A 247 12.95 -12.65 -9.31
N ARG A 248 13.51 -12.61 -8.10
CA ARG A 248 12.90 -13.26 -6.93
C ARG A 248 11.58 -12.55 -6.59
N LEU A 249 10.50 -13.32 -6.47
CA LEU A 249 9.19 -12.82 -6.03
C LEU A 249 8.86 -13.40 -4.66
N VAL A 250 8.59 -12.51 -3.71
CA VAL A 250 8.10 -12.88 -2.38
C VAL A 250 6.74 -12.24 -2.14
N ILE A 251 5.74 -13.05 -1.87
CA ILE A 251 4.37 -12.63 -1.61
C ILE A 251 4.13 -12.68 -0.11
N PHE A 252 3.73 -11.56 0.48
CA PHE A 252 3.30 -11.45 1.87
C PHE A 252 1.78 -11.39 1.94
N PHE A 253 1.15 -12.34 2.62
CA PHE A 253 -0.23 -12.23 3.04
C PHE A 253 -0.23 -11.45 4.34
N THR A 254 -0.73 -10.20 4.31
CA THR A 254 -0.46 -9.20 5.35
C THR A 254 -1.16 -9.50 6.67
N PRO A 255 -0.56 -9.14 7.80
CA PRO A 255 -1.18 -9.29 9.10
C PRO A 255 -2.34 -8.31 9.29
N ASN A 256 -3.26 -8.68 10.16
CA ASN A 256 -4.25 -7.81 10.77
C ASN A 256 -4.33 -8.14 12.27
N HIS A 257 -4.76 -7.16 13.04
CA HIS A 257 -5.05 -7.39 14.44
C HIS A 257 -6.10 -8.51 14.64
N ALA A 258 -5.98 -9.29 15.70
CA ALA A 258 -6.88 -10.43 15.98
C ALA A 258 -8.37 -10.06 15.95
N LEU A 259 -8.75 -8.87 16.42
CA LEU A 259 -10.13 -8.38 16.37
C LEU A 259 -10.69 -8.24 14.95
N PHE A 260 -9.86 -7.89 13.97
CA PHE A 260 -10.29 -7.89 12.57
C PHE A 260 -10.65 -9.31 12.12
N GLN A 261 -9.80 -10.29 12.43
CA GLN A 261 -10.02 -11.68 12.03
C GLN A 261 -11.24 -12.28 12.77
N LEU A 262 -11.43 -11.94 14.06
CA LEU A 262 -12.61 -12.33 14.83
C LEU A 262 -13.89 -11.73 14.26
N ALA A 263 -13.87 -10.47 13.79
CA ALA A 263 -15.01 -9.85 13.10
C ALA A 263 -15.39 -10.62 11.82
N PHE A 264 -14.39 -11.04 11.04
CA PHE A 264 -14.64 -11.89 9.86
C PHE A 264 -15.24 -13.24 10.25
N ARG A 265 -14.76 -13.87 11.31
CA ARG A 265 -15.34 -15.11 11.84
C ARG A 265 -16.82 -14.94 12.25
N GLU A 266 -17.16 -13.82 12.91
CA GLU A 266 -18.54 -13.55 13.35
C GLU A 266 -19.49 -13.24 12.18
N LEU A 267 -18.99 -12.59 11.13
CA LEU A 267 -19.81 -12.04 10.04
C LEU A 267 -19.78 -12.86 8.75
N ASN A 268 -18.72 -13.61 8.50
CA ASN A 268 -18.50 -14.37 7.28
C ASN A 268 -18.34 -15.86 7.56
N GLN A 269 -19.41 -16.63 7.36
CA GLN A 269 -19.38 -18.07 7.57
C GLN A 269 -18.84 -18.88 6.40
N ARG A 270 -18.65 -18.27 5.22
CA ARG A 270 -18.23 -18.99 4.00
C ARG A 270 -16.72 -19.24 3.93
N ASP A 271 -15.92 -18.27 4.34
CA ASP A 271 -14.46 -18.37 4.37
C ASP A 271 -13.88 -17.43 5.45
N PRO A 272 -14.17 -17.71 6.73
CA PRO A 272 -13.84 -16.83 7.85
C PRO A 272 -12.34 -16.67 8.07
N TYR A 273 -11.53 -17.56 7.53
CA TYR A 273 -10.09 -17.63 7.73
C TYR A 273 -9.30 -17.45 6.41
N PHE A 274 -9.93 -16.96 5.35
CA PHE A 274 -9.29 -16.72 4.05
C PHE A 274 -8.56 -17.96 3.50
N GLU A 275 -9.13 -19.15 3.69
CA GLU A 275 -8.52 -20.41 3.27
C GLU A 275 -8.37 -20.49 1.75
N ARG A 276 -9.34 -19.96 1.00
CA ARG A 276 -9.31 -19.97 -0.47
C ARG A 276 -8.17 -19.14 -1.03
N GLU A 277 -7.92 -17.96 -0.44
CA GLU A 277 -6.81 -17.10 -0.86
C GLU A 277 -5.46 -17.77 -0.52
N ARG A 278 -5.32 -18.36 0.67
CA ARG A 278 -4.13 -19.11 1.06
C ARG A 278 -3.85 -20.27 0.10
N ARG A 279 -4.87 -21.08 -0.21
CA ARG A 279 -4.76 -22.21 -1.16
C ARG A 279 -4.35 -21.74 -2.54
N TYR A 280 -4.94 -20.65 -3.02
CA TYR A 280 -4.62 -20.09 -4.32
C TYR A 280 -3.16 -19.62 -4.37
N LEU A 281 -2.72 -18.81 -3.41
CA LEU A 281 -1.35 -18.27 -3.37
C LEU A 281 -0.31 -19.38 -3.26
N ALA A 282 -0.53 -20.34 -2.36
CA ALA A 282 0.35 -21.51 -2.21
C ALA A 282 0.41 -22.34 -3.50
N GLY A 283 -0.74 -22.61 -4.12
CA GLY A 283 -0.83 -23.35 -5.38
C GLY A 283 -0.19 -22.60 -6.56
N LEU A 284 -0.36 -21.28 -6.64
CA LEU A 284 0.28 -20.45 -7.67
C LEU A 284 1.81 -20.53 -7.57
N ALA A 285 2.35 -20.35 -6.36
CA ALA A 285 3.79 -20.44 -6.14
C ALA A 285 4.34 -21.86 -6.45
N ALA A 286 3.63 -22.90 -6.00
CA ALA A 286 4.04 -24.29 -6.25
C ALA A 286 4.09 -24.61 -7.75
N ARG A 287 3.03 -24.27 -8.50
CA ARG A 287 3.00 -24.47 -9.97
C ARG A 287 4.12 -23.71 -10.69
N ALA A 288 4.31 -22.44 -10.32
CA ALA A 288 5.33 -21.61 -10.95
C ALA A 288 6.77 -22.09 -10.65
N ASN A 289 7.02 -22.60 -9.44
CA ASN A 289 8.30 -23.19 -9.06
C ASN A 289 8.55 -24.52 -9.73
N ALA A 290 7.52 -25.37 -9.86
CA ALA A 290 7.63 -26.64 -10.56
C ALA A 290 7.89 -26.46 -12.07
N ALA A 291 7.30 -25.43 -12.67
CA ALA A 291 7.48 -25.12 -14.10
C ALA A 291 8.88 -24.55 -14.42
N ALA A 292 9.60 -24.00 -13.44
CA ALA A 292 10.92 -23.40 -13.63
C ALA A 292 11.79 -23.58 -12.36
N PRO A 293 12.27 -24.80 -12.09
CA PRO A 293 12.98 -25.12 -10.84
C PRO A 293 14.32 -24.39 -10.69
N GLU A 294 14.97 -24.02 -11.80
CA GLU A 294 16.24 -23.31 -11.81
C GLU A 294 16.11 -21.78 -11.63
N ALA A 295 14.88 -21.25 -11.75
CA ALA A 295 14.66 -19.83 -11.58
C ALA A 295 14.55 -19.46 -10.09
N PRO A 296 14.80 -18.18 -9.70
CA PRO A 296 14.62 -17.75 -8.32
C PRO A 296 13.24 -18.14 -7.78
N PRO A 297 13.13 -18.71 -6.56
CA PRO A 297 11.89 -19.26 -6.06
C PRO A 297 10.83 -18.15 -5.85
N ILE A 298 9.57 -18.50 -6.10
CA ILE A 298 8.42 -17.73 -5.67
C ILE A 298 8.03 -18.22 -4.30
N GLU A 299 7.98 -17.30 -3.34
CA GLU A 299 7.69 -17.60 -1.94
C GLU A 299 6.40 -16.92 -1.50
N VAL A 300 5.61 -17.61 -0.69
CA VAL A 300 4.42 -17.03 -0.05
C VAL A 300 4.59 -17.16 1.46
N TRP A 301 4.51 -16.02 2.15
CA TRP A 301 4.59 -15.93 3.60
C TRP A 301 3.29 -15.40 4.16
N ASP A 302 2.68 -16.15 5.07
CA ASP A 302 1.43 -15.81 5.74
C ASP A 302 1.69 -15.25 7.13
N PHE A 303 1.34 -13.98 7.32
CA PHE A 303 1.41 -13.27 8.59
C PHE A 303 0.03 -13.07 9.22
N LEU A 304 -1.04 -13.50 8.55
CA LEU A 304 -2.42 -13.32 9.02
C LEU A 304 -2.81 -14.44 9.98
N ASP A 305 -2.51 -14.25 11.25
CA ASP A 305 -2.77 -15.23 12.32
C ASP A 305 -3.03 -14.55 13.67
N GLY A 306 -3.21 -15.36 14.72
CA GLY A 306 -3.30 -14.93 16.11
C GLY A 306 -1.96 -14.93 16.85
N HIS A 307 -0.84 -14.79 16.15
CA HIS A 307 0.48 -14.61 16.77
C HIS A 307 0.45 -13.47 17.80
N PRO A 308 1.22 -13.53 18.93
CA PRO A 308 1.23 -12.47 19.94
C PRO A 308 1.44 -11.05 19.40
N LEU A 309 2.24 -10.90 18.32
CA LEU A 309 2.42 -9.60 17.64
C LEU A 309 1.14 -9.10 16.95
N ASN A 310 0.22 -9.98 16.57
CA ASN A 310 -1.05 -9.64 15.92
C ASN A 310 -2.22 -9.59 16.91
N ALA A 311 -1.99 -9.98 18.15
CA ALA A 311 -3.02 -10.19 19.16
C ALA A 311 -2.73 -9.47 20.51
N PRO A 312 -2.23 -8.22 20.51
CA PRO A 312 -2.16 -7.46 21.75
C PRO A 312 -3.59 -7.15 22.23
N PRO A 313 -3.85 -7.07 23.56
CA PRO A 313 -5.14 -6.65 24.07
C PRO A 313 -5.45 -5.20 23.73
N LEU A 314 -6.72 -4.85 23.60
CA LEU A 314 -7.14 -3.46 23.40
C LEU A 314 -6.67 -2.56 24.55
N PRO A 315 -6.33 -1.29 24.27
CA PRO A 315 -6.05 -0.33 25.32
C PRO A 315 -7.22 -0.25 26.32
N PRO A 316 -6.94 -0.10 27.64
CA PRO A 316 -7.99 0.03 28.65
C PRO A 316 -8.93 1.20 28.35
N ALA A 317 -10.23 1.03 28.64
CA ALA A 317 -11.23 2.06 28.35
C ALA A 317 -11.06 3.35 29.21
N ASP A 318 -10.49 3.20 30.39
CA ASP A 318 -10.20 4.27 31.35
C ASP A 318 -8.89 5.04 31.05
N ARG A 319 -8.14 4.62 30.02
CA ARG A 319 -6.85 5.22 29.61
C ARG A 319 -6.86 5.63 28.14
N PRO A 320 -7.58 6.70 27.77
CA PRO A 320 -7.79 7.07 26.37
C PRO A 320 -6.49 7.37 25.58
N GLY A 321 -5.41 7.73 26.25
CA GLY A 321 -4.09 7.95 25.63
C GLY A 321 -3.25 6.70 25.42
N SER A 322 -3.74 5.52 25.84
CA SER A 322 -3.03 4.26 25.63
C SER A 322 -3.22 3.74 24.21
N HIS A 323 -2.21 3.04 23.69
CA HIS A 323 -2.20 2.51 22.33
C HIS A 323 -2.01 0.99 22.33
N LEU A 324 -2.47 0.36 21.23
CA LEU A 324 -2.15 -1.03 20.91
C LEU A 324 -0.64 -1.19 20.75
N ASP A 325 -0.07 -2.22 21.33
CA ASP A 325 1.34 -2.52 21.16
C ASP A 325 1.60 -2.98 19.71
N GLY A 326 2.50 -2.28 19.02
CA GLY A 326 2.86 -2.58 17.63
C GLY A 326 1.79 -2.23 16.58
N TRP A 327 0.64 -1.64 16.93
CA TRP A 327 -0.46 -1.36 16.00
C TRP A 327 -0.96 0.07 16.09
N ILE A 328 -1.11 0.72 14.93
CA ILE A 328 -1.71 2.05 14.81
C ILE A 328 -3.24 1.95 14.86
N ASP A 329 -3.78 0.86 14.29
CA ASP A 329 -5.19 0.51 14.26
C ASP A 329 -5.35 -1.02 13.99
N LEU A 330 -6.51 -1.50 13.54
CA LEU A 330 -6.73 -2.93 13.25
C LEU A 330 -6.08 -3.43 11.96
N PHE A 331 -5.58 -2.53 11.11
CA PHE A 331 -5.03 -2.82 9.78
C PHE A 331 -3.55 -2.46 9.65
N HIS A 332 -3.12 -1.41 10.34
CA HIS A 332 -1.79 -0.85 10.19
C HIS A 332 -0.92 -1.18 11.40
N ALA A 333 0.02 -2.10 11.21
CA ALA A 333 1.08 -2.34 12.16
C ALA A 333 2.17 -1.25 12.06
N THR A 334 3.00 -1.18 13.09
CA THR A 334 4.16 -0.29 13.11
C THR A 334 5.31 -0.86 12.26
N PRO A 335 6.32 -0.04 11.91
CA PRO A 335 7.52 -0.51 11.23
C PRO A 335 8.28 -1.63 11.99
N ALA A 336 8.13 -1.72 13.31
CA ALA A 336 8.73 -2.79 14.09
C ALA A 336 8.17 -4.17 13.70
N ILE A 337 6.87 -4.30 13.53
CA ILE A 337 6.25 -5.53 13.02
C ILE A 337 6.61 -5.75 11.55
N GLY A 338 6.61 -4.68 10.74
CA GLY A 338 7.05 -4.75 9.34
C GLY A 338 8.49 -5.27 9.19
N GLY A 339 9.40 -4.85 10.07
CA GLY A 339 10.77 -5.37 10.12
C GLY A 339 10.81 -6.88 10.38
N ARG A 340 9.99 -7.38 11.30
CA ARG A 340 9.85 -8.84 11.54
C ARG A 340 9.34 -9.59 10.31
N MET A 341 8.48 -8.96 9.49
CA MET A 341 8.06 -9.54 8.21
C MET A 341 9.24 -9.59 7.23
N LEU A 342 9.99 -8.51 7.10
CA LEU A 342 11.14 -8.41 6.20
C LEU A 342 12.29 -9.36 6.60
N ASP A 343 12.44 -9.70 7.88
CA ASP A 343 13.39 -10.72 8.32
C ASP A 343 13.21 -12.06 7.60
N ARG A 344 12.01 -12.38 7.12
CA ARG A 344 11.74 -13.61 6.33
C ARG A 344 12.47 -13.65 4.98
N LEU A 345 12.85 -12.50 4.45
CA LEU A 345 13.69 -12.44 3.24
C LEU A 345 15.12 -12.96 3.48
N ARG A 346 15.57 -12.94 4.75
CA ARG A 346 16.91 -13.33 5.19
C ARG A 346 16.99 -14.76 5.71
N GLY A 347 15.86 -15.34 6.12
CA GLY A 347 15.88 -16.71 6.66
C GLY A 347 14.74 -17.04 7.63
N PRO A 348 14.84 -18.18 8.30
CA PRO A 348 13.81 -18.65 9.24
C PRO A 348 13.69 -17.74 10.47
N GLY A 349 12.56 -17.81 11.17
CA GLY A 349 12.25 -17.10 12.39
C GLY A 349 10.86 -17.44 12.90
N ASP A 350 10.45 -16.77 13.99
CA ASP A 350 9.26 -17.09 14.77
C ASP A 350 7.97 -16.41 14.26
N TYR A 351 8.05 -15.39 13.41
CA TYR A 351 6.90 -14.65 12.91
C TYR A 351 6.67 -14.92 11.41
N GLY A 352 5.45 -15.29 11.05
CA GLY A 352 5.06 -15.67 9.69
C GLY A 352 5.34 -17.15 9.35
N THR A 353 4.48 -17.72 8.53
CA THR A 353 4.58 -19.11 8.06
C THR A 353 4.71 -19.14 6.56
N ARG A 354 5.72 -19.83 6.03
CA ARG A 354 5.82 -20.07 4.60
C ARG A 354 4.73 -21.04 4.16
N LEU A 355 3.94 -20.65 3.15
CA LEU A 355 2.84 -21.45 2.64
C LEU A 355 3.29 -22.38 1.52
N PHE A 356 2.81 -23.62 1.62
CA PHE A 356 2.84 -24.66 0.60
C PHE A 356 1.43 -25.27 0.50
N PRO A 357 1.04 -25.87 -0.62
CA PRO A 357 -0.28 -26.49 -0.76
C PRO A 357 -0.60 -27.47 0.39
N GLU A 358 0.42 -28.22 0.84
CA GLU A 358 0.34 -29.28 1.83
C GLU A 358 0.07 -28.75 3.25
N ASN A 359 0.54 -27.54 3.57
CA ASN A 359 0.42 -27.01 4.95
C ASN A 359 -0.73 -26.02 5.15
N VAL A 360 -1.48 -25.64 4.10
CA VAL A 360 -2.57 -24.65 4.23
C VAL A 360 -3.64 -25.10 5.23
N ALA A 361 -4.06 -26.35 5.20
CA ALA A 361 -5.09 -26.85 6.12
C ALA A 361 -4.63 -26.78 7.59
N ALA A 362 -3.40 -27.21 7.88
CA ALA A 362 -2.81 -27.10 9.22
C ALA A 362 -2.64 -25.64 9.65
N ARG A 363 -2.27 -24.77 8.72
CA ARG A 363 -2.17 -23.32 8.98
C ARG A 363 -3.51 -22.71 9.36
N VAL A 364 -4.58 -23.01 8.63
CA VAL A 364 -5.93 -22.53 8.93
C VAL A 364 -6.41 -23.05 10.29
N ALA A 365 -6.14 -24.32 10.61
CA ALA A 365 -6.47 -24.88 11.93
C ALA A 365 -5.73 -24.16 13.07
N LEU A 366 -4.43 -23.86 12.88
CA LEU A 366 -3.63 -23.08 13.84
C LEU A 366 -4.19 -21.68 14.04
N VAL A 367 -4.51 -20.96 12.95
CA VAL A 367 -5.12 -19.61 13.04
C VAL A 367 -6.42 -19.64 13.82
N ARG A 368 -7.27 -20.64 13.57
CA ARG A 368 -8.53 -20.83 14.32
C ARG A 368 -8.25 -20.98 15.80
N SER A 369 -7.38 -21.90 16.19
CA SER A 369 -7.03 -22.13 17.60
C SER A 369 -6.47 -20.88 18.26
N GLN A 370 -5.56 -20.17 17.62
CA GLN A 370 -4.97 -18.93 18.15
C GLN A 370 -6.02 -17.83 18.39
N LEU A 371 -7.01 -17.69 17.49
CA LEU A 371 -8.09 -16.70 17.64
C LEU A 371 -9.08 -17.11 18.73
N GLU A 372 -9.34 -18.42 18.92
CA GLU A 372 -10.13 -18.94 20.03
C GLU A 372 -9.43 -18.69 21.37
N ASP A 373 -8.12 -18.91 21.43
CA ASP A 373 -7.30 -18.63 22.61
C ASP A 373 -7.31 -17.13 22.94
N TYR A 374 -7.18 -16.24 21.93
CA TYR A 374 -7.30 -14.81 22.14
C TYR A 374 -8.68 -14.44 22.70
N ALA A 375 -9.75 -14.91 22.10
CA ALA A 375 -11.12 -14.63 22.56
C ALA A 375 -11.38 -15.11 23.99
N THR A 376 -10.78 -16.23 24.39
CA THR A 376 -10.88 -16.78 25.73
C THR A 376 -10.08 -15.95 26.75
N ARG A 377 -8.88 -15.52 26.39
CA ARG A 377 -8.02 -14.72 27.28
C ARG A 377 -8.46 -13.26 27.41
N HIS A 378 -9.17 -12.73 26.40
CA HIS A 378 -9.58 -11.34 26.31
C HIS A 378 -11.11 -11.21 26.08
N PRO A 379 -11.96 -11.66 27.03
CA PRO A 379 -13.42 -11.64 26.88
C PRO A 379 -13.98 -10.23 26.74
N ASP A 380 -13.35 -9.22 27.36
CA ASP A 380 -13.76 -7.81 27.25
C ASP A 380 -13.53 -7.26 25.84
N ASP A 381 -12.47 -7.69 25.16
CA ASP A 381 -12.21 -7.31 23.76
C ASP A 381 -13.25 -7.94 22.82
N LEU A 382 -13.65 -9.18 23.08
CA LEU A 382 -14.72 -9.84 22.33
C LEU A 382 -16.08 -9.17 22.56
N ALA A 383 -16.38 -8.78 23.80
CA ALA A 383 -17.58 -8.01 24.12
C ALA A 383 -17.60 -6.66 23.41
N PHE A 384 -16.47 -5.94 23.43
CA PHE A 384 -16.27 -4.68 22.69
C PHE A 384 -16.48 -4.86 21.19
N LEU A 385 -15.92 -5.92 20.60
CA LEU A 385 -16.10 -6.26 19.20
C LEU A 385 -17.59 -6.41 18.86
N ARG A 386 -18.31 -7.26 19.59
CA ARG A 386 -19.73 -7.55 19.35
C ARG A 386 -20.60 -6.32 19.53
N GLN A 387 -20.37 -5.53 20.59
CA GLN A 387 -21.05 -4.27 20.80
C GLN A 387 -20.80 -3.26 19.67
N SER A 388 -19.58 -3.20 19.17
CA SER A 388 -19.23 -2.30 18.06
C SER A 388 -19.87 -2.75 16.75
N LEU A 389 -19.89 -4.05 16.45
CA LEU A 389 -20.50 -4.60 15.24
C LEU A 389 -22.03 -4.47 15.25
N SER A 390 -22.70 -4.62 16.39
CA SER A 390 -24.16 -4.51 16.48
C SER A 390 -24.69 -3.17 16.03
N LYS A 391 -23.92 -2.08 16.15
CA LYS A 391 -24.27 -0.72 15.66
C LYS A 391 -24.46 -0.68 14.16
N PHE A 392 -23.78 -1.55 13.40
CA PHE A 392 -23.84 -1.60 11.94
C PHE A 392 -24.83 -2.64 11.42
N GLN A 393 -25.27 -3.56 12.28
CA GLN A 393 -26.26 -4.60 11.93
C GLN A 393 -27.70 -4.12 12.13
N SER A 394 -27.92 -3.13 12.97
CA SER A 394 -29.25 -2.54 13.19
C SER A 394 -29.66 -1.73 11.93
N PRO A 395 -30.90 -1.88 11.43
CA PRO A 395 -31.39 -1.03 10.35
C PRO A 395 -31.29 0.43 10.80
N GLN A 396 -30.49 1.22 10.06
CA GLN A 396 -30.49 2.68 10.27
C GLN A 396 -31.94 3.13 10.08
N LYS A 397 -32.58 3.64 11.15
CA LYS A 397 -33.84 4.34 11.01
C LYS A 397 -33.66 5.46 10.01
N PRO A 398 -34.54 5.61 9.01
CA PRO A 398 -34.45 6.65 8.00
C PRO A 398 -34.44 8.06 8.60
#